data_14ba1750cc293b2f3a95d50304f63ca5
#
_entry.id   14ba1750cc293b2f3a95d50304f63ca5
#
_cell.length_a   1.000
_cell.length_b   1.000
_cell.length_c   1.000
_cell.angle_alpha   90.00
_cell.angle_beta   90.00
_cell.angle_gamma   90.00
#
_symmetry.space_group_name_H-M   'P 1'
#
loop_
_entity.id
_entity.type
_entity.pdbx_description
1 polymer ?
#
loop_
_entity_poly.entity_id
_entity_poly.type
_entity_poly.pdbx_seq_one_letter_code
_entity_poly.pdbx_strand_id
1 'polypeptide(L)'
;RDCTSATTILKEEIGVVLDEVGFQECLTPLQIGRIMKDIFHNWDPSLYDQYLQKFNLPNKKEFGKFSKGMKMKLSISCAMAHRPKLLILDEATTGLDPVVRDEVLDLFLEFIQDEDCSIFFSSHITSDIQKIADYVILIHQGKIIFEEQKDNLVYNYGVAKCGKEKFAQLSSDDYIIHRTTNMSVECLVHDKEAFKRKYKNIIVDNATLEDIMLFYVKGGTSCED
;
A
#
# COMPACT_ATOMS: atom_id res chain seq x y z
N ARG A 1 19.66 -3.33 11.91
CA ARG A 1 19.63 -3.77 13.34
C ARG A 1 18.77 -5.01 13.44
N ASP A 2 19.16 -5.97 14.26
CA ASP A 2 18.41 -7.21 14.46
C ASP A 2 17.12 -6.93 15.26
N CYS A 3 15.96 -7.20 14.70
CA CYS A 3 14.65 -6.97 15.33
C CYS A 3 14.40 -7.92 16.52
N THR A 4 15.12 -9.03 16.64
CA THR A 4 15.00 -9.96 17.78
C THR A 4 15.59 -9.40 19.06
N SER A 5 16.46 -8.38 18.95
CA SER A 5 17.05 -7.64 20.07
C SER A 5 16.49 -6.21 20.17
N ALA A 6 15.25 -5.99 19.73
CA ALA A 6 14.62 -4.67 19.71
C ALA A 6 14.58 -4.04 21.12
N THR A 7 15.45 -3.06 21.34
CA THR A 7 15.49 -2.26 22.56
C THR A 7 14.34 -1.26 22.55
N THR A 8 14.03 -0.69 23.73
CA THR A 8 13.05 0.41 23.85
C THR A 8 13.34 1.54 22.85
N ILE A 9 14.61 1.82 22.59
CA ILE A 9 15.06 2.86 21.64
C ILE A 9 14.60 2.56 20.22
N LEU A 10 14.64 1.29 19.77
CA LEU A 10 14.18 0.93 18.42
C LEU A 10 12.65 1.11 18.29
N LYS A 11 11.90 0.84 19.36
CA LYS A 11 10.44 1.03 19.37
C LYS A 11 10.03 2.50 19.30
N GLU A 12 10.87 3.41 19.78
CA GLU A 12 10.66 4.86 19.64
C GLU A 12 10.79 5.34 18.19
N GLU A 13 11.55 4.61 17.35
CA GLU A 13 11.74 4.96 15.95
C GLU A 13 10.63 4.38 15.02
N ILE A 14 9.67 3.61 15.57
CA ILE A 14 8.65 2.92 14.78
C ILE A 14 7.25 3.38 15.21
N GLY A 15 6.48 3.89 14.27
CA GLY A 15 5.04 4.12 14.41
C GLY A 15 4.25 2.97 13.77
N VAL A 16 3.22 2.49 14.43
CA VAL A 16 2.40 1.38 13.93
C VAL A 16 0.93 1.80 13.89
N VAL A 17 0.28 1.56 12.76
CA VAL A 17 -1.16 1.74 12.57
C VAL A 17 -1.74 0.45 12.04
N LEU A 18 -2.68 -0.12 12.77
CA LEU A 18 -3.38 -1.35 12.41
C LEU A 18 -4.80 -1.04 11.92
N ASP A 19 -5.42 -1.93 11.14
CA ASP A 19 -6.83 -1.79 10.70
C ASP A 19 -7.79 -1.68 11.90
N GLU A 20 -7.55 -2.46 12.95
CA GLU A 20 -8.29 -2.35 14.20
C GLU A 20 -7.53 -1.47 15.20
N VAL A 21 -8.09 -0.30 15.49
CA VAL A 21 -7.51 0.65 16.43
C VAL A 21 -7.85 0.27 17.86
N GLY A 22 -6.84 -0.09 18.65
CA GLY A 22 -6.96 -0.68 20.00
C GLY A 22 -7.12 0.31 21.16
N PHE A 23 -7.61 1.55 20.96
CA PHE A 23 -7.87 2.45 22.09
C PHE A 23 -9.19 2.11 22.80
N GLN A 24 -9.21 2.27 24.13
CA GLN A 24 -10.43 2.09 24.92
C GLN A 24 -11.50 3.11 24.52
N GLU A 25 -12.73 2.65 24.35
CA GLU A 25 -13.85 3.45 23.82
C GLU A 25 -14.22 4.67 24.67
N CYS A 26 -14.00 4.61 26.00
CA CYS A 26 -14.29 5.70 26.93
C CYS A 26 -13.25 6.83 26.93
N LEU A 27 -12.09 6.63 26.30
CA LEU A 27 -11.04 7.63 26.28
C LEU A 27 -11.31 8.72 25.24
N THR A 28 -10.92 9.93 25.58
CA THR A 28 -10.90 11.05 24.64
C THR A 28 -9.51 11.23 24.02
N PRO A 29 -9.36 11.89 22.86
CA PRO A 29 -8.04 12.19 22.28
C PRO A 29 -7.09 12.86 23.26
N LEU A 30 -7.57 13.79 24.10
CA LEU A 30 -6.73 14.41 25.14
C LEU A 30 -6.19 13.42 26.16
N GLN A 31 -7.00 12.43 26.58
CA GLN A 31 -6.57 11.40 27.52
C GLN A 31 -5.60 10.43 26.83
N ILE A 32 -5.88 10.03 25.59
CA ILE A 32 -4.98 9.20 24.78
C ILE A 32 -3.62 9.89 24.63
N GLY A 33 -3.58 11.16 24.26
CA GLY A 33 -2.32 11.91 24.13
C GLY A 33 -1.51 11.97 25.42
N ARG A 34 -2.16 12.05 26.61
CA ARG A 34 -1.47 11.97 27.91
C ARG A 34 -0.87 10.60 28.16
N ILE A 35 -1.61 9.52 27.85
CA ILE A 35 -1.13 8.15 27.99
C ILE A 35 0.08 7.91 27.05
N MET A 36 -0.03 8.35 25.81
CA MET A 36 1.05 8.19 24.83
C MET A 36 2.33 8.95 25.23
N LYS A 37 2.16 10.13 25.86
CA LYS A 37 3.28 10.90 26.42
C LYS A 37 4.04 10.13 27.50
N ASP A 38 3.35 9.31 28.29
CA ASP A 38 3.98 8.51 29.34
C ASP A 38 4.64 7.24 28.77
N ILE A 39 4.27 6.83 27.54
CA ILE A 39 4.81 5.65 26.85
C ILE A 39 6.05 6.01 26.01
N PHE A 40 5.98 7.10 25.23
CA PHE A 40 7.01 7.49 24.29
C PHE A 40 7.84 8.66 24.83
N HIS A 41 9.17 8.50 24.91
CA HIS A 41 10.08 9.58 25.35
C HIS A 41 10.12 10.74 24.36
N ASN A 42 10.06 10.44 23.05
CA ASN A 42 10.08 11.42 21.96
C ASN A 42 8.70 12.00 21.64
N TRP A 43 7.69 11.77 22.50
CA TRP A 43 6.35 12.30 22.29
C TRP A 43 6.35 13.82 22.19
N ASP A 44 5.79 14.35 21.09
CA ASP A 44 5.61 15.78 20.84
C ASP A 44 4.13 16.17 20.99
N PRO A 45 3.71 16.71 22.16
CA PRO A 45 2.34 17.12 22.38
C PRO A 45 1.85 18.20 21.38
N SER A 46 2.77 19.08 20.95
CA SER A 46 2.43 20.16 20.01
C SER A 46 2.12 19.60 18.62
N LEU A 47 2.94 18.64 18.16
CA LEU A 47 2.72 17.94 16.90
C LEU A 47 1.42 17.11 16.94
N TYR A 48 1.15 16.44 18.06
CA TYR A 48 -0.11 15.73 18.26
C TYR A 48 -1.32 16.65 18.13
N ASP A 49 -1.29 17.80 18.82
CA ASP A 49 -2.36 18.80 18.74
C ASP A 49 -2.53 19.36 17.31
N GLN A 50 -1.43 19.55 16.57
CA GLN A 50 -1.47 19.94 15.16
C GLN A 50 -2.19 18.88 14.30
N TYR A 51 -1.91 17.59 14.49
CA TYR A 51 -2.64 16.52 13.77
C TYR A 51 -4.12 16.48 14.15
N LEU A 52 -4.48 16.65 15.43
CA LEU A 52 -5.88 16.70 15.83
C LEU A 52 -6.61 17.88 15.15
N GLN A 53 -5.96 19.04 15.02
CA GLN A 53 -6.51 20.20 14.32
C GLN A 53 -6.58 19.96 12.80
N LYS A 54 -5.50 19.48 12.17
CA LYS A 54 -5.45 19.16 10.72
C LYS A 54 -6.58 18.21 10.31
N PHE A 55 -6.86 17.21 11.13
CA PHE A 55 -7.91 16.23 10.89
C PHE A 55 -9.30 16.64 11.44
N ASN A 56 -9.44 17.82 12.03
CA ASN A 56 -10.68 18.28 12.67
C ASN A 56 -11.24 17.28 13.71
N LEU A 57 -10.37 16.64 14.49
CA LEU A 57 -10.79 15.67 15.50
C LEU A 57 -11.23 16.35 16.80
N PRO A 58 -12.43 16.06 17.31
CA PRO A 58 -12.92 16.66 18.56
C PRO A 58 -12.19 16.06 19.76
N ASN A 59 -11.33 16.84 20.40
CA ASN A 59 -10.42 16.41 21.45
C ASN A 59 -11.07 15.98 22.77
N LYS A 60 -12.38 16.29 22.98
CA LYS A 60 -13.17 15.95 24.18
C LYS A 60 -14.23 14.89 23.93
N LYS A 61 -14.41 14.41 22.70
CA LYS A 61 -15.39 13.37 22.37
C LYS A 61 -14.75 11.99 22.59
N GLU A 62 -15.48 11.06 23.20
CA GLU A 62 -15.03 9.71 23.44
C GLU A 62 -14.72 8.96 22.12
N PHE A 63 -13.67 8.16 22.12
CA PHE A 63 -13.20 7.38 20.98
C PHE A 63 -14.27 6.43 20.43
N GLY A 64 -15.05 5.80 21.29
CA GLY A 64 -16.16 4.92 20.90
C GLY A 64 -17.22 5.60 20.03
N LYS A 65 -17.34 6.95 20.10
CA LYS A 65 -18.28 7.74 19.31
C LYS A 65 -17.69 8.26 17.99
N PHE A 66 -16.45 7.88 17.66
CA PHE A 66 -15.79 8.24 16.42
C PHE A 66 -16.25 7.36 15.25
N SER A 67 -16.34 7.93 14.04
CA SER A 67 -16.47 7.12 12.83
C SER A 67 -15.17 6.32 12.58
N LYS A 68 -15.22 5.31 11.70
CA LYS A 68 -14.01 4.53 11.33
C LYS A 68 -12.90 5.47 10.85
N GLY A 69 -13.21 6.43 9.97
CA GLY A 69 -12.24 7.41 9.48
C GLY A 69 -11.65 8.30 10.57
N MET A 70 -12.46 8.76 11.55
CA MET A 70 -11.96 9.53 12.68
C MET A 70 -11.06 8.68 13.60
N LYS A 71 -11.40 7.41 13.82
CA LYS A 71 -10.56 6.47 14.59
C LYS A 71 -9.21 6.28 13.91
N MET A 72 -9.20 6.07 12.59
CA MET A 72 -7.98 5.91 11.81
C MET A 72 -7.12 7.19 11.86
N LYS A 73 -7.70 8.37 11.63
CA LYS A 73 -6.99 9.66 11.73
C LYS A 73 -6.35 9.85 13.11
N LEU A 74 -7.04 9.46 14.18
CA LEU A 74 -6.49 9.53 15.55
C LEU A 74 -5.32 8.55 15.74
N SER A 75 -5.45 7.32 15.22
CA SER A 75 -4.38 6.33 15.28
C SER A 75 -3.11 6.80 14.58
N ILE A 76 -3.26 7.35 13.37
CA ILE A 76 -2.17 7.94 12.60
C ILE A 76 -1.56 9.12 13.37
N SER A 77 -2.39 10.01 13.95
CA SER A 77 -1.90 11.13 14.78
C SER A 77 -1.04 10.65 15.95
N CYS A 78 -1.46 9.57 16.62
CA CYS A 78 -0.69 8.97 17.70
C CYS A 78 0.63 8.34 17.20
N ALA A 79 0.56 7.59 16.08
CA ALA A 79 1.72 6.92 15.52
C ALA A 79 2.79 7.90 15.00
N MET A 80 2.41 9.10 14.60
CA MET A 80 3.34 10.10 14.06
C MET A 80 3.84 11.11 15.11
N ALA A 81 3.12 11.29 16.22
CA ALA A 81 3.42 12.33 17.19
C ALA A 81 4.70 12.09 18.03
N HIS A 82 5.25 10.87 18.02
CA HIS A 82 6.56 10.58 18.64
C HIS A 82 7.72 10.64 17.64
N ARG A 83 7.49 11.18 16.43
CA ARG A 83 8.48 11.38 15.35
C ARG A 83 9.22 10.09 14.97
N PRO A 84 8.51 9.03 14.57
CA PRO A 84 9.14 7.79 14.13
C PRO A 84 9.90 8.01 12.83
N LYS A 85 10.86 7.13 12.53
CA LYS A 85 11.52 7.03 11.23
C LYS A 85 10.87 6.01 10.31
N LEU A 86 10.19 5.03 10.87
CA LEU A 86 9.47 4.00 10.12
C LEU A 86 8.00 3.99 10.54
N LEU A 87 7.09 4.13 9.58
CA LEU A 87 5.67 3.84 9.76
C LEU A 87 5.36 2.46 9.21
N ILE A 88 4.73 1.62 10.02
CA ILE A 88 4.16 0.34 9.61
C ILE A 88 2.65 0.48 9.60
N LEU A 89 2.06 0.37 8.42
CA LEU A 89 0.65 0.65 8.16
C LEU A 89 -0.02 -0.62 7.62
N ASP A 90 -0.90 -1.23 8.43
CA ASP A 90 -1.63 -2.41 8.02
C ASP A 90 -3.06 -2.02 7.65
N GLU A 91 -3.37 -2.07 6.33
CA GLU A 91 -4.67 -1.74 5.76
C GLU A 91 -5.24 -0.36 6.22
N ALA A 92 -4.35 0.61 6.45
CA ALA A 92 -4.68 1.90 7.09
C ALA A 92 -5.67 2.79 6.30
N THR A 93 -5.95 2.46 5.04
CA THR A 93 -6.91 3.18 4.19
C THR A 93 -8.21 2.42 3.94
N THR A 94 -8.27 1.16 4.38
CA THR A 94 -9.40 0.26 4.10
C THR A 94 -10.68 0.70 4.79
N GLY A 95 -11.76 0.80 4.00
CA GLY A 95 -13.07 1.20 4.51
C GLY A 95 -13.20 2.67 4.89
N LEU A 96 -12.24 3.51 4.50
CA LEU A 96 -12.36 4.96 4.57
C LEU A 96 -13.17 5.47 3.36
N ASP A 97 -13.90 6.57 3.56
CA ASP A 97 -14.49 7.28 2.43
C ASP A 97 -13.39 7.94 1.57
N PRO A 98 -13.66 8.22 0.29
CA PRO A 98 -12.62 8.69 -0.64
C PRO A 98 -11.91 9.98 -0.19
N VAL A 99 -12.61 10.90 0.48
CA VAL A 99 -12.04 12.18 0.92
C VAL A 99 -11.07 11.96 2.07
N VAL A 100 -11.50 11.23 3.10
CA VAL A 100 -10.65 10.88 4.26
C VAL A 100 -9.43 10.08 3.82
N ARG A 101 -9.62 9.14 2.87
CA ARG A 101 -8.55 8.33 2.33
C ARG A 101 -7.49 9.18 1.61
N ASP A 102 -7.91 10.12 0.79
CA ASP A 102 -7.01 11.04 0.09
C ASP A 102 -6.21 11.90 1.05
N GLU A 103 -6.86 12.48 2.08
CA GLU A 103 -6.20 13.26 3.15
C GLU A 103 -5.13 12.43 3.91
N VAL A 104 -5.41 11.15 4.16
CA VAL A 104 -4.46 10.24 4.84
C VAL A 104 -3.28 9.92 3.94
N LEU A 105 -3.52 9.64 2.65
CA LEU A 105 -2.45 9.38 1.69
C LEU A 105 -1.54 10.61 1.48
N ASP A 106 -2.12 11.81 1.45
CA ASP A 106 -1.33 13.05 1.36
C ASP A 106 -0.45 13.25 2.59
N LEU A 107 -0.95 12.92 3.80
CA LEU A 107 -0.14 12.96 5.01
C LEU A 107 1.04 11.96 4.94
N PHE A 108 0.83 10.78 4.37
CA PHE A 108 1.90 9.81 4.18
C PHE A 108 2.95 10.30 3.18
N LEU A 109 2.52 10.96 2.10
CA LEU A 109 3.43 11.62 1.16
C LEU A 109 4.23 12.76 1.83
N GLU A 110 3.61 13.56 2.72
CA GLU A 110 4.32 14.57 3.51
C GLU A 110 5.38 13.91 4.42
N PHE A 111 5.05 12.77 5.04
CA PHE A 111 5.95 12.07 5.96
C PHE A 111 7.22 11.57 5.27
N ILE A 112 7.11 11.02 4.07
CA ILE A 112 8.26 10.49 3.30
C ILE A 112 9.07 11.57 2.56
N GLN A 113 8.71 12.87 2.68
CA GLN A 113 9.58 13.95 2.18
C GLN A 113 10.89 14.05 2.97
N ASP A 114 10.91 13.59 4.21
CA ASP A 114 12.13 13.44 4.99
C ASP A 114 12.84 12.15 4.56
N GLU A 115 14.07 12.28 4.02
CA GLU A 115 14.87 11.14 3.51
C GLU A 115 15.20 10.10 4.59
N ASP A 116 15.16 10.48 5.87
CA ASP A 116 15.36 9.57 7.00
C ASP A 116 14.09 8.77 7.35
N CYS A 117 12.95 9.10 6.75
CA CYS A 117 11.65 8.48 7.01
C CYS A 117 11.26 7.48 5.92
N SER A 118 10.59 6.40 6.35
CA SER A 118 10.11 5.34 5.45
C SER A 118 8.75 4.82 5.88
N ILE A 119 7.99 4.31 4.92
CA ILE A 119 6.69 3.68 5.17
C ILE A 119 6.73 2.24 4.66
N PHE A 120 6.31 1.30 5.51
CA PHE A 120 5.94 -0.05 5.12
C PHE A 120 4.41 -0.17 5.17
N PHE A 121 3.79 -0.28 4.01
CA PHE A 121 2.35 -0.15 3.84
C PHE A 121 1.75 -1.40 3.21
N SER A 122 0.81 -2.07 3.90
CA SER A 122 -0.01 -3.12 3.31
C SER A 122 -1.34 -2.54 2.82
N SER A 123 -1.76 -2.91 1.63
CA SER A 123 -3.07 -2.56 1.08
C SER A 123 -3.48 -3.52 -0.03
N HIS A 124 -4.78 -3.80 -0.13
CA HIS A 124 -5.38 -4.46 -1.29
C HIS A 124 -5.92 -3.43 -2.31
N ILE A 125 -5.78 -2.14 -2.03
CA ILE A 125 -6.25 -1.05 -2.88
C ILE A 125 -5.09 -0.56 -3.75
N THR A 126 -5.05 -1.05 -4.98
CA THR A 126 -3.94 -0.80 -5.91
C THR A 126 -3.70 0.69 -6.23
N SER A 127 -4.77 1.51 -6.22
CA SER A 127 -4.65 2.96 -6.42
C SER A 127 -3.88 3.66 -5.29
N ASP A 128 -3.94 3.16 -4.05
CA ASP A 128 -3.17 3.73 -2.94
C ASP A 128 -1.69 3.39 -3.08
N ILE A 129 -1.40 2.12 -3.40
CA ILE A 129 -0.04 1.67 -3.69
C ILE A 129 0.54 2.51 -4.84
N GLN A 130 -0.24 2.73 -5.90
CA GLN A 130 0.18 3.53 -7.05
C GLN A 130 0.52 4.99 -6.67
N LYS A 131 -0.22 5.57 -5.69
CA LYS A 131 -0.02 6.95 -5.23
C LYS A 131 1.24 7.11 -4.38
N ILE A 132 1.54 6.17 -3.46
CA ILE A 132 2.57 6.39 -2.42
C ILE A 132 3.79 5.47 -2.50
N ALA A 133 3.70 4.30 -3.16
CA ALA A 133 4.79 3.32 -3.12
C ALA A 133 5.88 3.62 -4.16
N ASP A 134 7.14 3.36 -3.81
CA ASP A 134 8.28 3.28 -4.72
C ASP A 134 8.53 1.83 -5.14
N TYR A 135 8.37 0.88 -4.21
CA TYR A 135 8.52 -0.56 -4.41
C TYR A 135 7.23 -1.29 -4.09
N VAL A 136 6.94 -2.34 -4.82
CA VAL A 136 5.76 -3.19 -4.65
C VAL A 136 6.20 -4.64 -4.46
N ILE A 137 5.69 -5.25 -3.38
CA ILE A 137 5.86 -6.68 -3.10
C ILE A 137 4.49 -7.32 -3.20
N LEU A 138 4.32 -8.29 -4.11
CA LEU A 138 3.09 -9.09 -4.18
C LEU A 138 3.26 -10.38 -3.40
N ILE A 139 2.36 -10.57 -2.42
CA ILE A 139 2.28 -11.81 -1.64
C ILE A 139 1.00 -12.55 -2.04
N HIS A 140 1.13 -13.82 -2.40
CA HIS A 140 -0.01 -14.69 -2.68
C HIS A 140 0.21 -16.08 -2.10
N GLN A 141 -0.78 -16.64 -1.42
CA GLN A 141 -0.74 -17.96 -0.77
C GLN A 141 0.51 -18.17 0.13
N GLY A 142 0.91 -17.11 0.86
CA GLY A 142 2.05 -17.15 1.79
C GLY A 142 3.43 -17.11 1.13
N LYS A 143 3.50 -16.85 -0.18
CA LYS A 143 4.75 -16.70 -0.93
C LYS A 143 4.88 -15.30 -1.51
N ILE A 144 6.10 -14.80 -1.54
CA ILE A 144 6.44 -13.60 -2.32
C ILE A 144 6.46 -14.00 -3.79
N ILE A 145 5.62 -13.39 -4.59
CA ILE A 145 5.51 -13.63 -6.03
C ILE A 145 6.53 -12.78 -6.78
N PHE A 146 6.59 -11.48 -6.46
CA PHE A 146 7.61 -10.58 -6.97
C PHE A 146 7.87 -9.45 -5.97
N GLU A 147 9.04 -8.82 -6.14
CA GLU A 147 9.44 -7.55 -5.54
C GLU A 147 10.01 -6.68 -6.66
N GLU A 148 9.39 -5.53 -6.91
CA GLU A 148 9.71 -4.72 -8.08
C GLU A 148 9.49 -3.22 -7.81
N GLN A 149 10.24 -2.36 -8.51
CA GLN A 149 9.96 -0.93 -8.54
C GLN A 149 8.60 -0.67 -9.20
N LYS A 150 7.77 0.16 -8.56
CA LYS A 150 6.44 0.53 -9.08
C LYS A 150 6.52 1.05 -10.51
N ASP A 151 7.50 1.91 -10.80
CA ASP A 151 7.65 2.51 -12.11
C ASP A 151 7.93 1.46 -13.20
N ASN A 152 8.71 0.43 -12.89
CA ASN A 152 8.93 -0.69 -13.80
C ASN A 152 7.61 -1.41 -14.11
N LEU A 153 6.80 -1.70 -13.09
CA LEU A 153 5.48 -2.34 -13.27
C LEU A 153 4.55 -1.49 -14.14
N VAL A 154 4.50 -0.18 -13.92
CA VAL A 154 3.58 0.73 -14.62
C VAL A 154 4.04 1.02 -16.06
N TYR A 155 5.34 1.20 -16.28
CA TYR A 155 5.85 1.66 -17.59
C TYR A 155 6.25 0.52 -18.52
N ASN A 156 6.71 -0.62 -18.02
CA ASN A 156 7.23 -1.69 -18.86
C ASN A 156 6.21 -2.80 -19.10
N TYR A 157 5.35 -3.08 -18.11
CA TYR A 157 4.38 -4.15 -18.25
C TYR A 157 3.20 -3.77 -19.17
N GLY A 158 2.69 -4.76 -19.88
CA GLY A 158 1.54 -4.61 -20.76
C GLY A 158 0.62 -5.83 -20.75
N VAL A 159 -0.60 -5.64 -21.22
CA VAL A 159 -1.57 -6.70 -21.46
C VAL A 159 -1.75 -6.85 -22.96
N ALA A 160 -1.21 -7.93 -23.52
CA ALA A 160 -1.36 -8.28 -24.92
C ALA A 160 -2.69 -9.05 -25.11
N LYS A 161 -3.51 -8.64 -26.10
CA LYS A 161 -4.80 -9.24 -26.40
C LYS A 161 -4.82 -9.81 -27.82
N CYS A 162 -5.08 -11.12 -27.96
CA CYS A 162 -5.11 -11.77 -29.25
C CYS A 162 -6.14 -12.91 -29.31
N GLY A 163 -6.47 -13.34 -30.52
CA GLY A 163 -7.24 -14.56 -30.75
C GLY A 163 -6.40 -15.82 -30.54
N LYS A 164 -7.04 -16.97 -30.32
CA LYS A 164 -6.38 -18.25 -30.06
C LYS A 164 -5.35 -18.67 -31.15
N GLU A 165 -5.66 -18.36 -32.41
CA GLU A 165 -4.73 -18.67 -33.54
C GLU A 165 -3.43 -17.88 -33.45
N LYS A 166 -3.51 -16.58 -33.08
CA LYS A 166 -2.32 -15.75 -32.90
C LYS A 166 -1.56 -16.12 -31.63
N PHE A 167 -2.28 -16.47 -30.58
CA PHE A 167 -1.66 -16.94 -29.33
C PHE A 167 -0.81 -18.17 -29.57
N ALA A 168 -1.27 -19.14 -30.37
CA ALA A 168 -0.49 -20.33 -30.72
C ALA A 168 0.82 -20.06 -31.47
N GLN A 169 1.02 -18.83 -31.97
CA GLN A 169 2.24 -18.37 -32.64
C GLN A 169 3.20 -17.61 -31.73
N LEU A 170 2.78 -17.34 -30.46
CA LEU A 170 3.64 -16.69 -29.47
C LEU A 170 4.64 -17.72 -28.90
N SER A 171 5.85 -17.26 -28.65
CA SER A 171 6.79 -18.02 -27.83
C SER A 171 6.40 -17.91 -26.36
N SER A 172 6.57 -18.99 -25.60
CA SER A 172 6.38 -19.02 -24.14
C SER A 172 7.23 -17.97 -23.42
N ASP A 173 8.40 -17.66 -23.96
CA ASP A 173 9.34 -16.70 -23.37
C ASP A 173 8.93 -15.24 -23.55
N ASP A 174 7.89 -14.95 -24.35
CA ASP A 174 7.47 -13.59 -24.66
C ASP A 174 6.36 -13.08 -23.72
N TYR A 175 5.82 -13.93 -22.86
CA TYR A 175 4.83 -13.55 -21.86
C TYR A 175 5.07 -14.28 -20.53
N ILE A 176 4.60 -13.67 -19.44
CA ILE A 176 4.77 -14.21 -18.08
C ILE A 176 3.65 -15.21 -17.77
N ILE A 177 2.41 -14.74 -17.92
CA ILE A 177 1.18 -15.50 -17.61
C ILE A 177 0.14 -15.15 -18.67
N HIS A 178 -0.73 -16.11 -18.96
CA HIS A 178 -1.90 -15.86 -19.81
C HIS A 178 -3.19 -16.28 -19.14
N ARG A 179 -4.29 -15.68 -19.59
CA ARG A 179 -5.65 -16.11 -19.24
C ARG A 179 -6.49 -16.18 -20.50
N THR A 180 -7.28 -17.24 -20.61
CA THR A 180 -8.16 -17.44 -21.74
C THR A 180 -9.57 -16.98 -21.35
N THR A 181 -10.14 -16.10 -22.16
CA THR A 181 -11.55 -15.70 -22.09
C THR A 181 -12.36 -16.44 -23.18
N ASN A 182 -13.67 -16.27 -23.19
CA ASN A 182 -14.51 -16.92 -24.23
C ASN A 182 -14.12 -16.48 -25.65
N MET A 183 -13.63 -15.25 -25.82
CA MET A 183 -13.41 -14.64 -27.15
C MET A 183 -11.91 -14.37 -27.47
N SER A 184 -11.03 -14.32 -26.47
CA SER A 184 -9.64 -13.92 -26.64
C SER A 184 -8.73 -14.59 -25.62
N VAL A 185 -7.43 -14.50 -25.88
CA VAL A 185 -6.36 -14.80 -24.91
C VAL A 185 -5.71 -13.47 -24.55
N GLU A 186 -5.53 -13.23 -23.26
CA GLU A 186 -4.83 -12.08 -22.71
C GLU A 186 -3.54 -12.56 -22.05
N CYS A 187 -2.43 -11.91 -22.36
CA CYS A 187 -1.10 -12.26 -21.85
C CYS A 187 -0.49 -11.07 -21.11
N LEU A 188 0.05 -11.30 -19.93
CA LEU A 188 0.89 -10.33 -19.23
C LEU A 188 2.29 -10.39 -19.83
N VAL A 189 2.81 -9.26 -20.30
CA VAL A 189 4.14 -9.14 -20.90
C VAL A 189 4.99 -8.17 -20.10
N HIS A 190 6.28 -8.51 -19.91
CA HIS A 190 7.21 -7.72 -19.11
C HIS A 190 7.73 -6.47 -19.86
N ASP A 191 8.04 -6.58 -21.14
CA ASP A 191 8.48 -5.46 -22.01
C ASP A 191 7.48 -5.26 -23.15
N LYS A 192 6.49 -4.39 -22.88
CA LYS A 192 5.44 -4.11 -23.86
C LYS A 192 5.96 -3.52 -25.18
N GLU A 193 7.05 -2.76 -25.15
CA GLU A 193 7.59 -2.14 -26.36
C GLU A 193 8.38 -3.14 -27.20
N ALA A 194 9.16 -4.05 -26.60
CA ALA A 194 9.80 -5.15 -27.30
C ALA A 194 8.74 -6.10 -27.90
N PHE A 195 7.69 -6.40 -27.14
CA PHE A 195 6.59 -7.24 -27.60
C PHE A 195 5.86 -6.61 -28.81
N LYS A 196 5.53 -5.32 -28.78
CA LYS A 196 4.90 -4.60 -29.90
C LYS A 196 5.77 -4.61 -31.15
N ARG A 197 7.09 -4.48 -31.00
CA ARG A 197 8.03 -4.57 -32.13
C ARG A 197 8.04 -5.93 -32.78
N LYS A 198 7.99 -7.00 -31.96
CA LYS A 198 8.00 -8.39 -32.41
C LYS A 198 6.67 -8.83 -33.03
N TYR A 199 5.56 -8.41 -32.42
CA TYR A 199 4.20 -8.83 -32.78
C TYR A 199 3.31 -7.65 -33.19
N LYS A 200 3.58 -7.09 -34.37
CA LYS A 200 2.93 -5.85 -34.86
C LYS A 200 1.40 -5.92 -34.99
N ASN A 201 0.83 -7.13 -35.07
CA ASN A 201 -0.61 -7.34 -35.27
C ASN A 201 -1.35 -7.73 -33.98
N ILE A 202 -0.73 -7.55 -32.82
CA ILE A 202 -1.32 -7.81 -31.51
C ILE A 202 -1.46 -6.47 -30.77
N ILE A 203 -2.62 -6.23 -30.21
CA ILE A 203 -2.89 -5.04 -29.38
C ILE A 203 -2.27 -5.26 -28.02
N VAL A 204 -1.49 -4.30 -27.56
CA VAL A 204 -0.89 -4.31 -26.21
C VAL A 204 -1.29 -3.03 -25.50
N ASP A 205 -2.10 -3.18 -24.47
CA ASP A 205 -2.50 -2.10 -23.55
C ASP A 205 -1.46 -1.96 -22.43
N ASN A 206 -1.43 -0.80 -21.78
CA ASN A 206 -0.65 -0.64 -20.56
C ASN A 206 -1.28 -1.50 -19.44
N ALA A 207 -0.45 -2.23 -18.72
CA ALA A 207 -0.92 -2.95 -17.54
C ALA A 207 -1.07 -1.99 -16.34
N THR A 208 -2.16 -2.11 -15.60
CA THR A 208 -2.30 -1.49 -14.28
C THR A 208 -1.74 -2.44 -13.21
N LEU A 209 -1.45 -1.93 -12.01
CA LEU A 209 -1.08 -2.80 -10.88
C LEU A 209 -2.18 -3.83 -10.57
N GLU A 210 -3.44 -3.44 -10.74
CA GLU A 210 -4.58 -4.36 -10.58
C GLU A 210 -4.57 -5.48 -11.63
N ASP A 211 -4.28 -5.17 -12.90
CA ASP A 211 -4.15 -6.18 -13.96
C ASP A 211 -3.03 -7.17 -13.61
N ILE A 212 -1.84 -6.67 -13.24
CA ILE A 212 -0.70 -7.48 -12.88
C ILE A 212 -1.06 -8.43 -11.73
N MET A 213 -1.64 -7.89 -10.64
CA MET A 213 -2.09 -8.68 -9.51
C MET A 213 -3.10 -9.76 -9.92
N LEU A 214 -4.10 -9.40 -10.74
CA LEU A 214 -5.13 -10.33 -11.21
C LEU A 214 -4.56 -11.45 -12.08
N PHE A 215 -3.54 -11.19 -12.89
CA PHE A 215 -2.86 -12.23 -13.65
C PHE A 215 -2.20 -13.26 -12.73
N TYR A 216 -1.47 -12.82 -11.70
CA TYR A 216 -0.81 -13.73 -10.77
C TYR A 216 -1.79 -14.48 -9.86
N VAL A 217 -2.92 -13.86 -9.48
CA VAL A 217 -3.91 -14.49 -8.57
C VAL A 217 -4.89 -15.39 -9.32
N LYS A 218 -5.29 -15.02 -10.55
CA LYS A 218 -6.35 -15.72 -11.33
C LYS A 218 -5.87 -16.28 -12.66
N GLY A 219 -4.63 -15.99 -13.05
CA GLY A 219 -4.04 -16.49 -14.32
C GLY A 219 -3.88 -18.01 -14.28
N GLY A 220 -4.24 -18.68 -15.38
CA GLY A 220 -3.93 -20.08 -15.57
C GLY A 220 -2.51 -20.24 -16.12
N THR A 221 -1.76 -21.21 -15.59
CA THR A 221 -0.41 -21.66 -15.98
C THR A 221 0.60 -20.54 -16.27
N SER A 222 1.42 -20.26 -15.26
CA SER A 222 2.74 -19.65 -15.45
C SER A 222 3.63 -20.58 -16.30
N CYS A 223 4.45 -20.02 -17.16
CA CYS A 223 5.47 -20.77 -17.89
C CYS A 223 6.68 -21.17 -17.02
N GLU A 224 6.55 -21.07 -15.69
CA GLU A 224 7.55 -21.51 -14.73
C GLU A 224 7.07 -22.80 -14.05
N ASP A 225 7.47 -23.95 -14.64
CA ASP A 225 7.65 -25.26 -14.00
C ASP A 225 9.01 -25.82 -14.43
#